data_d87e9457045d96ba861c019788ca8fb6
#
_entry.id   d87e9457045d96ba861c019788ca8fb6
#
_cell.length_a   1.000
_cell.length_b   1.000
_cell.length_c   1.000
_cell.angle_alpha   90.00
_cell.angle_beta   90.00
_cell.angle_gamma   90.00
#
_symmetry.space_group_name_H-M   'P 1'
#
loop_
_entity.id
_entity.type
_entity.pdbx_description
1 polymer ?
#
loop_
_entity_poly.entity_id
_entity_poly.type
_entity_poly.pdbx_seq_one_letter_code
_entity_poly.pdbx_strand_id
1 'polypeptide(L)'
;MKDILNRMLNHESLSREEMKEILVGITHSDYPNEQITALLTALQMRGVTVDELLGFRDGILETGVHAPLKCDRYIDVVGTGGDRKNTFNISTTSCFVIAGAGYKVAKHGNYAATSTSGASNVIAHHGIKFTNDIDRLNRSINECGIVYLHAQLFASAMKFVGPIRKALQFPTIFNLLGPIVNPSQPQCQLLGVANLDQMRLYNNVYQKIGIDYGIVNSIDGYDEISLTGDFKVTTNNYERIFHPQDLGFQIIKPEELVAGATEDEAAQIFDSVLENRCLPGQKEVVLANAAFAIQVLERGQKSIEECIAIARESIESGAALRTFKKFAELNS
;
A
#
# COMPACT_ATOMS: atom_id res chain seq x y z
N MET A 1 29.01 -12.91 -1.18
CA MET A 1 28.77 -11.72 -2.03
C MET A 1 29.60 -11.68 -3.32
N LYS A 2 30.95 -11.89 -3.30
CA LYS A 2 31.79 -11.76 -4.53
C LYS A 2 31.26 -12.60 -5.71
N ASP A 3 30.96 -13.89 -5.48
CA ASP A 3 30.48 -14.79 -6.54
C ASP A 3 29.07 -14.40 -7.03
N ILE A 4 28.22 -13.92 -6.12
CA ILE A 4 26.89 -13.38 -6.43
C ILE A 4 27.02 -12.18 -7.38
N LEU A 5 27.88 -11.21 -7.03
CA LEU A 5 28.08 -10.03 -7.88
C LEU A 5 28.66 -10.42 -9.26
N ASN A 6 29.59 -11.37 -9.34
CA ASN A 6 30.13 -11.86 -10.61
C ASN A 6 29.02 -12.48 -11.49
N ARG A 7 28.15 -13.30 -10.92
CA ARG A 7 27.00 -13.86 -11.64
C ARG A 7 26.06 -12.77 -12.15
N MET A 8 25.73 -11.80 -11.32
CA MET A 8 24.88 -10.68 -11.70
C MET A 8 25.51 -9.82 -12.81
N LEU A 9 26.80 -9.60 -12.79
CA LEU A 9 27.54 -8.91 -13.87
C LEU A 9 27.50 -9.69 -15.19
N ASN A 10 27.33 -11.01 -15.14
CA ASN A 10 27.07 -11.87 -16.28
C ASN A 10 25.58 -12.00 -16.63
N HIS A 11 24.73 -11.10 -16.11
CA HIS A 11 23.27 -11.07 -16.31
C HIS A 11 22.50 -12.29 -15.77
N GLU A 12 23.10 -13.10 -14.90
CA GLU A 12 22.38 -14.18 -14.24
C GLU A 12 21.41 -13.65 -13.20
N SER A 13 20.25 -14.29 -13.09
CA SER A 13 19.27 -14.02 -12.02
C SER A 13 19.60 -14.84 -10.78
N LEU A 14 19.20 -14.34 -9.64
CA LEU A 14 19.34 -15.03 -8.35
C LEU A 14 18.02 -15.73 -7.98
N SER A 15 18.13 -16.83 -7.26
CA SER A 15 16.93 -17.52 -6.75
C SER A 15 16.30 -16.76 -5.59
N ARG A 16 15.08 -17.14 -5.25
CA ARG A 16 14.35 -16.59 -4.11
C ARG A 16 15.08 -16.83 -2.79
N GLU A 17 15.64 -18.03 -2.63
CA GLU A 17 16.43 -18.44 -1.47
C GLU A 17 17.71 -17.62 -1.33
N GLU A 18 18.48 -17.48 -2.42
CA GLU A 18 19.70 -16.67 -2.42
C GLU A 18 19.42 -15.21 -2.04
N MET A 19 18.38 -14.61 -2.60
CA MET A 19 18.00 -13.22 -2.28
C MET A 19 17.53 -13.06 -0.83
N LYS A 20 16.83 -14.05 -0.28
CA LYS A 20 16.46 -14.08 1.13
C LYS A 20 17.69 -14.13 2.02
N GLU A 21 18.63 -15.05 1.76
CA GLU A 21 19.88 -15.19 2.51
C GLU A 21 20.72 -13.91 2.45
N ILE A 22 20.79 -13.26 1.30
CA ILE A 22 21.47 -11.98 1.14
C ILE A 22 20.86 -10.93 2.06
N LEU A 23 19.54 -10.80 2.10
CA LEU A 23 18.90 -9.81 2.97
C LEU A 23 19.11 -10.11 4.44
N VAL A 24 19.02 -11.37 4.85
CA VAL A 24 19.33 -11.80 6.21
C VAL A 24 20.78 -11.44 6.56
N GLY A 25 21.75 -11.74 5.69
CA GLY A 25 23.14 -11.36 5.89
C GLY A 25 23.35 -9.84 5.97
N ILE A 26 22.59 -9.04 5.21
CA ILE A 26 22.63 -7.57 5.35
C ILE A 26 22.21 -7.14 6.77
N THR A 27 21.20 -7.77 7.34
CA THR A 27 20.76 -7.44 8.72
C THR A 27 21.77 -7.87 9.79
N HIS A 28 22.62 -8.83 9.50
CA HIS A 28 23.72 -9.26 10.37
C HIS A 28 25.02 -8.48 10.14
N SER A 29 25.03 -7.54 9.19
CA SER A 29 26.22 -6.78 8.78
C SER A 29 27.33 -7.66 8.16
N ASP A 30 26.95 -8.76 7.51
CA ASP A 30 27.91 -9.70 6.91
C ASP A 30 28.57 -9.13 5.65
N TYR A 31 28.04 -8.02 5.10
CA TYR A 31 28.50 -7.41 3.87
C TYR A 31 28.85 -5.93 4.05
N PRO A 32 29.99 -5.45 3.50
CA PRO A 32 30.31 -4.03 3.49
C PRO A 32 29.34 -3.26 2.58
N ASN A 33 29.15 -1.98 2.89
CA ASN A 33 28.20 -1.11 2.17
C ASN A 33 28.47 -1.02 0.67
N GLU A 34 29.73 -1.11 0.24
CA GLU A 34 30.15 -1.10 -1.15
C GLU A 34 29.59 -2.31 -1.93
N GLN A 35 29.58 -3.47 -1.30
CA GLN A 35 29.01 -4.69 -1.92
C GLN A 35 27.48 -4.63 -1.97
N ILE A 36 26.83 -4.09 -0.94
CA ILE A 36 25.37 -3.87 -0.95
C ILE A 36 25.01 -2.84 -2.02
N THR A 37 25.80 -1.76 -2.13
CA THR A 37 25.63 -0.74 -3.18
C THR A 37 25.74 -1.34 -4.58
N ALA A 38 26.76 -2.16 -4.83
CA ALA A 38 26.96 -2.85 -6.11
C ALA A 38 25.78 -3.78 -6.44
N LEU A 39 25.28 -4.55 -5.46
CA LEU A 39 24.13 -5.42 -5.62
C LEU A 39 22.87 -4.63 -6.01
N LEU A 40 22.55 -3.57 -5.27
CA LEU A 40 21.37 -2.73 -5.52
C LEU A 40 21.45 -2.04 -6.89
N THR A 41 22.64 -1.59 -7.28
CA THR A 41 22.87 -0.96 -8.58
C THR A 41 22.72 -1.97 -9.72
N ALA A 42 23.28 -3.17 -9.57
CA ALA A 42 23.15 -4.22 -10.57
C ALA A 42 21.70 -4.67 -10.78
N LEU A 43 20.94 -4.85 -9.69
CA LEU A 43 19.49 -5.13 -9.74
C LEU A 43 18.71 -4.02 -10.45
N GLN A 44 19.04 -2.75 -10.18
CA GLN A 44 18.36 -1.62 -10.80
C GLN A 44 18.65 -1.54 -12.31
N MET A 45 19.87 -1.81 -12.74
CA MET A 45 20.27 -1.76 -14.14
C MET A 45 19.70 -2.91 -14.97
N ARG A 46 19.68 -4.13 -14.43
CA ARG A 46 19.19 -5.32 -15.10
C ARG A 46 17.67 -5.46 -15.05
N GLY A 47 17.04 -4.87 -14.08
CA GLY A 47 15.68 -5.16 -13.66
C GLY A 47 15.63 -6.31 -12.64
N VAL A 48 14.55 -6.36 -11.89
CA VAL A 48 14.34 -7.32 -10.79
C VAL A 48 13.37 -8.40 -11.26
N THR A 49 13.70 -9.67 -11.02
CA THR A 49 12.78 -10.78 -11.28
C THR A 49 11.78 -10.95 -10.13
N VAL A 50 10.69 -11.68 -10.39
CA VAL A 50 9.68 -11.99 -9.36
C VAL A 50 10.29 -12.78 -8.19
N ASP A 51 11.18 -13.73 -8.48
CA ASP A 51 11.83 -14.56 -7.46
C ASP A 51 12.80 -13.74 -6.60
N GLU A 52 13.55 -12.84 -7.20
CA GLU A 52 14.42 -11.92 -6.47
C GLU A 52 13.64 -10.97 -5.56
N LEU A 53 12.51 -10.44 -6.05
CA LEU A 53 11.64 -9.58 -5.24
C LEU A 53 11.02 -10.35 -4.07
N LEU A 54 10.55 -11.57 -4.31
CA LEU A 54 10.00 -12.44 -3.27
C LEU A 54 11.05 -12.88 -2.25
N GLY A 55 12.29 -13.12 -2.67
CA GLY A 55 13.39 -13.43 -1.75
C GLY A 55 13.65 -12.29 -0.77
N PHE A 56 13.73 -11.05 -1.26
CA PHE A 56 13.90 -9.89 -0.39
C PHE A 56 12.67 -9.67 0.53
N ARG A 57 11.45 -9.89 0.01
CA ARG A 57 10.24 -9.89 0.82
C ARG A 57 10.36 -10.88 1.98
N ASP A 58 10.70 -12.12 1.68
CA ASP A 58 10.79 -13.19 2.68
C ASP A 58 11.84 -12.88 3.74
N GLY A 59 13.00 -12.34 3.33
CA GLY A 59 14.04 -11.92 4.27
C GLY A 59 13.60 -10.74 5.17
N ILE A 60 12.84 -9.75 4.63
CA ILE A 60 12.29 -8.65 5.44
C ILE A 60 11.30 -9.18 6.47
N LEU A 61 10.40 -10.08 6.06
CA LEU A 61 9.41 -10.66 6.96
C LEU A 61 10.07 -11.53 8.03
N GLU A 62 11.07 -12.34 7.68
CA GLU A 62 11.78 -13.19 8.64
C GLU A 62 12.55 -12.39 9.70
N THR A 63 13.21 -11.32 9.28
CA THR A 63 14.04 -10.48 10.18
C THR A 63 13.26 -9.37 10.85
N GLY A 64 12.02 -9.15 10.46
CA GLY A 64 11.14 -8.12 10.97
C GLY A 64 10.35 -8.54 12.21
N VAL A 65 9.58 -7.59 12.72
CA VAL A 65 8.61 -7.84 13.79
C VAL A 65 7.30 -8.29 13.15
N HIS A 66 6.78 -9.45 13.53
CA HIS A 66 5.49 -9.94 13.05
C HIS A 66 4.33 -9.27 13.80
N ALA A 67 3.22 -9.07 13.11
CA ALA A 67 1.97 -8.54 13.66
C ALA A 67 0.80 -9.52 13.42
N PRO A 68 0.75 -10.68 14.11
CA PRO A 68 -0.32 -11.64 13.92
C PRO A 68 -1.65 -11.06 14.44
N LEU A 69 -2.62 -10.94 13.55
CA LEU A 69 -3.95 -10.42 13.88
C LEU A 69 -4.94 -11.57 14.08
N LYS A 70 -5.72 -11.49 15.16
CA LYS A 70 -6.73 -12.47 15.53
C LYS A 70 -8.08 -12.14 14.88
N CYS A 71 -8.13 -12.19 13.56
CA CYS A 71 -9.35 -12.05 12.76
C CYS A 71 -9.22 -12.82 11.45
N ASP A 72 -10.36 -13.29 10.92
CA ASP A 72 -10.36 -14.31 9.86
C ASP A 72 -9.93 -13.77 8.49
N ARG A 73 -10.37 -12.57 8.13
CA ARG A 73 -10.12 -11.99 6.81
C ARG A 73 -10.02 -10.49 6.88
N TYR A 74 -8.95 -9.95 6.33
CA TYR A 74 -8.70 -8.51 6.30
C TYR A 74 -7.87 -8.14 5.05
N ILE A 75 -7.93 -6.86 4.69
CA ILE A 75 -7.28 -6.31 3.52
C ILE A 75 -6.25 -5.25 3.90
N ASP A 76 -5.17 -5.16 3.11
CA ASP A 76 -4.35 -3.97 3.03
C ASP A 76 -4.70 -3.17 1.75
N VAL A 77 -4.75 -1.86 1.86
CA VAL A 77 -4.99 -0.95 0.72
C VAL A 77 -3.83 0.02 0.65
N VAL A 78 -3.04 -0.08 -0.40
CA VAL A 78 -1.78 0.65 -0.51
C VAL A 78 -1.48 1.01 -1.96
N GLY A 79 -0.81 2.15 -2.20
CA GLY A 79 -0.18 2.48 -3.46
C GLY A 79 1.32 2.23 -3.41
N THR A 80 1.95 2.03 -4.57
CA THR A 80 3.42 1.93 -4.66
C THR A 80 4.09 3.26 -4.34
N GLY A 81 3.36 4.35 -4.49
CA GLY A 81 3.93 5.68 -4.49
C GLY A 81 4.77 5.96 -5.75
N GLY A 82 5.35 7.15 -5.81
CA GLY A 82 6.28 7.51 -6.88
C GLY A 82 5.63 7.98 -8.18
N ASP A 83 4.32 8.12 -8.22
CA ASP A 83 3.55 8.65 -9.35
C ASP A 83 3.75 10.16 -9.58
N ARG A 84 4.27 10.88 -8.59
CA ARG A 84 4.54 12.34 -8.59
C ARG A 84 3.28 13.20 -8.77
N LYS A 85 2.12 12.68 -8.41
CA LYS A 85 0.83 13.36 -8.57
C LYS A 85 0.44 14.20 -7.35
N ASN A 86 1.06 13.97 -6.19
CA ASN A 86 0.77 14.66 -4.92
C ASN A 86 -0.73 14.65 -4.57
N THR A 87 -1.38 13.49 -4.71
CA THR A 87 -2.78 13.30 -4.35
C THR A 87 -2.98 13.34 -2.83
N PHE A 88 -4.19 13.74 -2.39
CA PHE A 88 -4.55 13.58 -0.98
C PHE A 88 -4.58 12.07 -0.60
N ASN A 89 -4.66 11.77 0.69
CA ASN A 89 -4.51 10.41 1.23
C ASN A 89 -5.69 9.47 0.87
N ILE A 90 -5.95 9.24 -0.45
CA ILE A 90 -7.09 8.48 -0.98
C ILE A 90 -7.13 7.08 -0.38
N SER A 91 -6.04 6.30 -0.48
CA SER A 91 -5.99 4.93 0.04
C SER A 91 -6.19 4.86 1.55
N THR A 92 -5.64 5.83 2.32
CA THR A 92 -5.82 5.87 3.77
C THR A 92 -7.26 6.19 4.15
N THR A 93 -7.88 7.15 3.47
CA THR A 93 -9.30 7.51 3.66
C THR A 93 -10.21 6.33 3.32
N SER A 94 -9.93 5.64 2.19
CA SER A 94 -10.67 4.43 1.77
C SER A 94 -10.64 3.33 2.83
N CYS A 95 -9.53 3.17 3.56
CA CYS A 95 -9.44 2.18 4.64
C CYS A 95 -10.50 2.40 5.73
N PHE A 96 -10.80 3.65 6.10
CA PHE A 96 -11.85 3.95 7.09
C PHE A 96 -13.25 3.75 6.52
N VAL A 97 -13.44 3.98 5.22
CA VAL A 97 -14.70 3.68 4.53
C VAL A 97 -14.96 2.18 4.52
N ILE A 98 -13.96 1.37 4.18
CA ILE A 98 -14.03 -0.10 4.18
C ILE A 98 -14.32 -0.63 5.59
N ALA A 99 -13.61 -0.13 6.59
CA ALA A 99 -13.83 -0.54 7.99
C ALA A 99 -15.20 -0.09 8.51
N GLY A 100 -15.66 1.12 8.15
CA GLY A 100 -17.01 1.61 8.46
C GLY A 100 -18.12 0.80 7.80
N ALA A 101 -17.85 0.16 6.67
CA ALA A 101 -18.74 -0.79 6.01
C ALA A 101 -18.77 -2.19 6.67
N GLY A 102 -18.02 -2.38 7.77
CA GLY A 102 -18.00 -3.63 8.55
C GLY A 102 -16.90 -4.62 8.16
N TYR A 103 -16.04 -4.30 7.21
CA TYR A 103 -14.90 -5.14 6.85
C TYR A 103 -13.69 -4.86 7.73
N LYS A 104 -12.69 -5.73 7.68
CA LYS A 104 -11.46 -5.58 8.46
C LYS A 104 -10.30 -5.10 7.58
N VAL A 105 -9.54 -4.13 8.09
CA VAL A 105 -8.41 -3.50 7.38
C VAL A 105 -7.15 -3.55 8.25
N ALA A 106 -6.04 -4.01 7.67
CA ALA A 106 -4.72 -3.93 8.28
C ALA A 106 -3.81 -3.07 7.38
N LYS A 107 -3.92 -1.75 7.51
CA LYS A 107 -3.19 -0.82 6.66
C LYS A 107 -1.71 -0.77 7.04
N HIS A 108 -0.85 -1.13 6.10
CA HIS A 108 0.59 -0.90 6.19
C HIS A 108 0.93 0.43 5.53
N GLY A 109 1.70 1.29 6.21
CA GLY A 109 2.02 2.60 5.69
C GLY A 109 3.27 3.22 6.31
N ASN A 110 3.75 4.30 5.68
CA ASN A 110 4.92 5.05 6.12
C ASN A 110 4.67 6.56 5.93
N TYR A 111 5.62 7.37 6.41
CA TYR A 111 5.69 8.78 6.08
C TYR A 111 5.92 8.98 4.58
N ALA A 112 5.52 10.13 4.07
CA ALA A 112 5.79 10.52 2.70
C ALA A 112 7.30 10.54 2.41
N ALA A 113 7.67 10.08 1.21
CA ALA A 113 9.03 10.24 0.71
C ALA A 113 9.18 11.49 -0.18
N THR A 114 8.15 11.82 -0.95
CA THR A 114 8.17 12.88 -1.96
C THR A 114 6.90 13.74 -2.01
N SER A 115 5.77 13.26 -1.51
CA SER A 115 4.49 13.98 -1.47
C SER A 115 4.36 14.85 -0.21
N THR A 116 3.37 15.74 -0.19
CA THR A 116 3.07 16.61 0.97
C THR A 116 2.69 15.80 2.21
N SER A 117 1.90 14.73 2.04
CA SER A 117 1.43 13.90 3.15
C SER A 117 1.39 12.43 2.76
N GLY A 118 2.09 11.58 3.48
CA GLY A 118 1.96 10.13 3.39
C GLY A 118 0.91 9.57 4.35
N ALA A 119 0.69 8.27 4.28
CA ALA A 119 -0.28 7.60 5.15
C ALA A 119 0.00 7.82 6.64
N SER A 120 1.27 7.77 7.07
CA SER A 120 1.64 8.01 8.47
C SER A 120 1.55 9.47 8.87
N ASN A 121 1.73 10.42 7.93
CA ASN A 121 1.61 11.85 8.23
C ASN A 121 0.18 12.19 8.67
N VAL A 122 -0.82 11.80 7.86
CA VAL A 122 -2.23 12.09 8.19
C VAL A 122 -2.69 11.38 9.47
N ILE A 123 -2.24 10.16 9.73
CA ILE A 123 -2.58 9.44 10.97
C ILE A 123 -1.92 10.11 12.20
N ALA A 124 -0.64 10.45 12.12
CA ALA A 124 0.09 11.12 13.20
C ALA A 124 -0.43 12.54 13.48
N HIS A 125 -0.88 13.26 12.44
CA HIS A 125 -1.50 14.58 12.58
C HIS A 125 -2.69 14.59 13.57
N HIS A 126 -3.44 13.49 13.62
CA HIS A 126 -4.57 13.32 14.55
C HIS A 126 -4.17 12.81 15.94
N GLY A 127 -2.88 12.90 16.30
CA GLY A 127 -2.38 12.51 17.62
C GLY A 127 -2.30 11.00 17.87
N ILE A 128 -2.48 10.18 16.82
CA ILE A 128 -2.44 8.73 16.91
C ILE A 128 -1.00 8.26 17.05
N LYS A 129 -0.72 7.42 18.04
CA LYS A 129 0.59 6.86 18.34
C LYS A 129 0.76 5.49 17.70
N PHE A 130 1.83 5.34 16.92
CA PHE A 130 2.17 4.06 16.33
C PHE A 130 2.73 3.09 17.37
N THR A 131 2.34 1.83 17.27
CA THR A 131 2.79 0.78 18.17
C THR A 131 3.04 -0.52 17.43
N ASN A 132 3.88 -1.39 17.99
CA ASN A 132 4.02 -2.80 17.61
C ASN A 132 3.58 -3.74 18.74
N ASP A 133 2.87 -3.22 19.72
CA ASP A 133 2.21 -4.02 20.76
C ASP A 133 1.05 -4.82 20.15
N ILE A 134 1.19 -6.13 20.11
CA ILE A 134 0.26 -7.06 19.46
C ILE A 134 -1.14 -7.02 20.08
N ASP A 135 -1.24 -6.84 21.38
CA ASP A 135 -2.55 -6.78 22.06
C ASP A 135 -3.30 -5.49 21.71
N ARG A 136 -2.60 -4.35 21.65
CA ARG A 136 -3.18 -3.09 21.18
C ARG A 136 -3.60 -3.16 19.72
N LEU A 137 -2.77 -3.75 18.84
CA LEU A 137 -3.10 -3.95 17.42
C LEU A 137 -4.35 -4.82 17.25
N ASN A 138 -4.42 -5.93 17.99
CA ASN A 138 -5.58 -6.82 17.97
C ASN A 138 -6.83 -6.15 18.55
N ARG A 139 -6.69 -5.35 19.60
CA ARG A 139 -7.80 -4.57 20.14
C ARG A 139 -8.34 -3.59 19.09
N SER A 140 -7.46 -2.86 18.41
CA SER A 140 -7.84 -1.91 17.37
C SER A 140 -8.66 -2.58 16.26
N ILE A 141 -8.13 -3.64 15.63
CA ILE A 141 -8.84 -4.28 14.52
C ILE A 141 -10.16 -4.95 14.97
N ASN A 142 -10.24 -5.45 16.20
CA ASN A 142 -11.46 -6.08 16.69
C ASN A 142 -12.54 -5.07 17.07
N GLU A 143 -12.19 -3.95 17.73
CA GLU A 143 -13.15 -2.97 18.22
C GLU A 143 -13.59 -1.94 17.17
N CYS A 144 -12.69 -1.52 16.25
CA CYS A 144 -13.03 -0.53 15.23
C CYS A 144 -12.84 -0.99 13.78
N GLY A 145 -12.47 -2.25 13.54
CA GLY A 145 -12.36 -2.80 12.19
C GLY A 145 -11.06 -2.46 11.46
N ILE A 146 -10.20 -1.62 12.04
CA ILE A 146 -8.96 -1.19 11.39
C ILE A 146 -7.79 -1.20 12.35
N VAL A 147 -6.61 -1.55 11.84
CA VAL A 147 -5.31 -1.39 12.50
C VAL A 147 -4.34 -0.69 11.55
N TYR A 148 -3.47 0.15 12.09
CA TYR A 148 -2.42 0.83 11.34
C TYR A 148 -1.05 0.28 11.74
N LEU A 149 -0.29 -0.21 10.75
CA LEU A 149 1.02 -0.83 10.90
C LEU A 149 2.08 0.12 10.30
N HIS A 150 2.70 0.93 11.16
CA HIS A 150 3.74 1.88 10.73
C HIS A 150 5.03 1.15 10.38
N ALA A 151 5.44 1.17 9.12
CA ALA A 151 6.51 0.35 8.56
C ALA A 151 7.83 0.36 9.35
N GLN A 152 8.20 1.51 9.92
CA GLN A 152 9.47 1.66 10.65
C GLN A 152 9.53 0.83 11.95
N LEU A 153 8.38 0.44 12.51
CA LEU A 153 8.32 -0.38 13.72
C LEU A 153 8.47 -1.88 13.44
N PHE A 154 8.34 -2.31 12.18
CA PHE A 154 8.28 -3.72 11.81
C PHE A 154 9.45 -4.17 10.92
N ALA A 155 9.91 -3.33 9.99
CA ALA A 155 10.95 -3.67 9.03
C ALA A 155 12.36 -3.31 9.54
N SER A 156 12.94 -4.15 10.40
CA SER A 156 14.26 -3.92 10.99
C SER A 156 15.39 -3.83 9.95
N ALA A 157 15.31 -4.57 8.85
CA ALA A 157 16.27 -4.54 7.74
C ALA A 157 16.47 -3.14 7.15
N MET A 158 15.44 -2.29 7.21
CA MET A 158 15.50 -0.93 6.67
C MET A 158 16.53 -0.03 7.36
N LYS A 159 16.89 -0.33 8.60
CA LYS A 159 17.94 0.42 9.34
C LYS A 159 19.32 0.26 8.68
N PHE A 160 19.60 -0.91 8.14
CA PHE A 160 20.88 -1.24 7.52
C PHE A 160 21.02 -0.68 6.11
N VAL A 161 19.94 -0.71 5.34
CA VAL A 161 19.95 -0.25 3.93
C VAL A 161 19.57 1.22 3.76
N GLY A 162 18.96 1.84 4.76
CA GLY A 162 18.51 3.23 4.70
C GLY A 162 19.61 4.24 4.33
N PRO A 163 20.78 4.23 5.00
CA PRO A 163 21.90 5.11 4.66
C PRO A 163 22.40 4.91 3.22
N ILE A 164 22.49 3.65 2.76
CA ILE A 164 22.94 3.31 1.41
C ILE A 164 21.94 3.86 0.37
N ARG A 165 20.65 3.62 0.57
CA ARG A 165 19.59 4.12 -0.31
C ARG A 165 19.59 5.65 -0.40
N LYS A 166 19.80 6.33 0.74
CA LYS A 166 19.91 7.79 0.79
C LYS A 166 21.12 8.29 0.00
N ALA A 167 22.24 7.58 0.05
CA ALA A 167 23.46 7.93 -0.70
C ALA A 167 23.30 7.69 -2.20
N LEU A 168 22.58 6.63 -2.61
CA LEU A 168 22.34 6.28 -4.01
C LEU A 168 21.46 7.27 -4.77
N GLN A 169 20.49 7.92 -4.12
CA GLN A 169 19.58 8.94 -4.69
C GLN A 169 18.78 8.49 -5.93
N PHE A 170 18.66 7.18 -6.16
CA PHE A 170 17.80 6.60 -7.21
C PHE A 170 16.95 5.46 -6.62
N PRO A 171 15.82 5.09 -7.29
CA PRO A 171 15.00 3.96 -6.86
C PRO A 171 15.78 2.64 -6.83
N THR A 172 15.50 1.81 -5.86
CA THR A 172 16.08 0.48 -5.71
C THR A 172 14.98 -0.56 -5.53
N ILE A 173 15.31 -1.85 -5.51
CA ILE A 173 14.36 -2.94 -5.22
C ILE A 173 13.50 -2.64 -3.97
N PHE A 174 14.03 -1.93 -2.98
CA PHE A 174 13.31 -1.56 -1.76
C PHE A 174 12.10 -0.65 -2.01
N ASN A 175 12.05 0.04 -3.15
CA ASN A 175 10.88 0.83 -3.54
C ASN A 175 9.71 -0.05 -3.98
N LEU A 176 9.97 -1.30 -4.38
CA LEU A 176 8.97 -2.28 -4.79
C LEU A 176 8.49 -3.16 -3.61
N LEU A 177 9.16 -3.12 -2.46
CA LEU A 177 8.87 -4.03 -1.37
C LEU A 177 7.74 -3.56 -0.45
N GLY A 178 7.53 -2.23 -0.33
CA GLY A 178 6.55 -1.66 0.60
C GLY A 178 5.19 -2.37 0.60
N PRO A 179 4.55 -2.55 -0.57
CA PRO A 179 3.24 -3.19 -0.65
C PRO A 179 3.19 -4.65 -0.22
N ILE A 180 4.28 -5.38 -0.32
CA ILE A 180 4.30 -6.85 -0.13
C ILE A 180 4.94 -7.29 1.20
N VAL A 181 5.32 -6.35 2.06
CA VAL A 181 5.97 -6.63 3.35
C VAL A 181 5.12 -6.21 4.55
N ASN A 182 3.80 -6.18 4.40
CA ASN A 182 2.89 -5.95 5.51
C ASN A 182 3.12 -7.02 6.59
N PRO A 183 3.48 -6.63 7.84
CA PRO A 183 3.88 -7.57 8.89
C PRO A 183 2.76 -8.46 9.40
N SER A 184 1.49 -8.13 9.09
CA SER A 184 0.34 -8.98 9.40
C SER A 184 0.04 -10.04 8.33
N GLN A 185 0.68 -9.94 7.15
CA GLN A 185 0.49 -10.82 6.01
C GLN A 185 -0.99 -11.01 5.64
N PRO A 186 -1.67 -9.94 5.17
CA PRO A 186 -3.09 -9.95 4.88
C PRO A 186 -3.45 -10.97 3.80
N GLN A 187 -4.65 -11.56 3.90
CA GLN A 187 -5.18 -12.50 2.90
C GLN A 187 -5.70 -11.79 1.65
N CYS A 188 -5.89 -10.47 1.74
CA CYS A 188 -6.39 -9.65 0.65
C CYS A 188 -5.57 -8.38 0.51
N GLN A 189 -5.42 -7.90 -0.73
CA GLN A 189 -4.77 -6.62 -0.98
C GLN A 189 -5.38 -5.88 -2.17
N LEU A 190 -5.61 -4.57 -2.02
CA LEU A 190 -5.77 -3.66 -3.14
C LEU A 190 -4.48 -2.84 -3.28
N LEU A 191 -3.81 -3.01 -4.41
CA LEU A 191 -2.56 -2.32 -4.73
C LEU A 191 -2.76 -1.33 -5.87
N GLY A 192 -2.47 -0.07 -5.64
CA GLY A 192 -2.31 0.91 -6.69
C GLY A 192 -0.87 0.94 -7.23
N VAL A 193 -0.73 1.03 -8.54
CA VAL A 193 0.57 1.09 -9.23
C VAL A 193 0.63 2.24 -10.22
N ALA A 194 1.79 2.89 -10.32
CA ALA A 194 1.96 4.07 -11.18
C ALA A 194 2.06 3.74 -12.68
N ASN A 195 2.30 2.48 -13.07
CA ASN A 195 2.43 2.07 -14.47
C ASN A 195 2.13 0.59 -14.69
N LEU A 196 1.94 0.22 -15.96
CA LEU A 196 1.56 -1.13 -16.35
C LEU A 196 2.67 -2.18 -16.18
N ASP A 197 3.95 -1.79 -16.18
CA ASP A 197 5.05 -2.72 -15.92
C ASP A 197 5.04 -3.17 -14.46
N GLN A 198 4.79 -2.24 -13.53
CA GLN A 198 4.55 -2.58 -12.13
C GLN A 198 3.31 -3.45 -11.96
N MET A 199 2.22 -3.17 -12.67
CA MET A 199 1.02 -4.00 -12.64
C MET A 199 1.34 -5.45 -13.03
N ARG A 200 2.10 -5.67 -14.12
CA ARG A 200 2.53 -6.99 -14.55
C ARG A 200 3.41 -7.69 -13.52
N LEU A 201 4.37 -6.96 -12.95
CA LEU A 201 5.27 -7.49 -11.92
C LEU A 201 4.48 -7.98 -10.70
N TYR A 202 3.62 -7.12 -10.14
CA TYR A 202 2.85 -7.46 -8.93
C TYR A 202 1.77 -8.51 -9.18
N ASN A 203 1.19 -8.57 -10.37
CA ASN A 203 0.29 -9.65 -10.75
C ASN A 203 0.99 -11.03 -10.61
N ASN A 204 2.20 -11.16 -11.13
CA ASN A 204 2.99 -12.38 -10.99
C ASN A 204 3.42 -12.64 -9.53
N VAL A 205 3.74 -11.59 -8.79
CA VAL A 205 4.09 -11.68 -7.35
C VAL A 205 2.92 -12.23 -6.53
N TYR A 206 1.71 -11.66 -6.69
CA TYR A 206 0.54 -12.09 -5.92
C TYR A 206 0.07 -13.48 -6.28
N GLN A 207 0.17 -13.88 -7.55
CA GLN A 207 -0.08 -15.28 -7.96
C GLN A 207 0.84 -16.26 -7.22
N LYS A 208 2.12 -15.91 -7.04
CA LYS A 208 3.08 -16.75 -6.28
C LYS A 208 2.85 -16.69 -4.76
N ILE A 209 2.39 -15.55 -4.22
CA ILE A 209 2.05 -15.41 -2.79
C ILE A 209 0.75 -16.18 -2.48
N GLY A 210 -0.20 -16.22 -3.42
CA GLY A 210 -1.45 -16.97 -3.29
C GLY A 210 -2.51 -16.25 -2.44
N ILE A 211 -2.56 -14.91 -2.48
CA ILE A 211 -3.61 -14.10 -1.80
C ILE A 211 -4.70 -13.67 -2.80
N ASP A 212 -5.82 -13.17 -2.28
CA ASP A 212 -6.80 -12.47 -3.09
C ASP A 212 -6.34 -11.01 -3.31
N TYR A 213 -6.35 -10.54 -4.56
CA TYR A 213 -5.82 -9.20 -4.86
C TYR A 213 -6.61 -8.47 -5.94
N GLY A 214 -6.51 -7.15 -5.88
CA GLY A 214 -6.78 -6.23 -6.96
C GLY A 214 -5.57 -5.32 -7.17
N ILE A 215 -5.15 -5.15 -8.41
CA ILE A 215 -4.11 -4.18 -8.78
C ILE A 215 -4.79 -3.14 -9.67
N VAL A 216 -4.65 -1.87 -9.32
CA VAL A 216 -5.27 -0.76 -10.03
C VAL A 216 -4.21 0.21 -10.56
N ASN A 217 -4.47 0.76 -11.74
CA ASN A 217 -3.64 1.79 -12.35
C ASN A 217 -4.53 2.73 -13.15
N SER A 218 -4.50 4.02 -12.87
CA SER A 218 -5.07 5.01 -13.77
C SER A 218 -4.15 5.20 -14.97
N ILE A 219 -4.71 5.17 -16.18
CA ILE A 219 -3.93 5.16 -17.43
C ILE A 219 -3.09 6.43 -17.58
N ASP A 220 -3.51 7.54 -16.97
CA ASP A 220 -2.80 8.80 -16.89
C ASP A 220 -1.73 8.87 -15.77
N GLY A 221 -1.43 7.72 -15.13
CA GLY A 221 -0.24 7.49 -14.30
C GLY A 221 -0.41 7.70 -12.81
N TYR A 222 -1.65 7.72 -12.25
CA TYR A 222 -1.85 7.66 -10.81
C TYR A 222 -1.72 6.22 -10.30
N ASP A 223 -1.13 6.06 -9.13
CA ASP A 223 -1.09 4.78 -8.41
C ASP A 223 -2.32 4.54 -7.52
N GLU A 224 -3.47 5.03 -7.98
CA GLU A 224 -4.79 4.88 -7.37
C GLU A 224 -5.84 4.94 -8.49
N ILE A 225 -7.09 4.60 -8.22
CA ILE A 225 -8.19 4.94 -9.12
C ILE A 225 -8.48 6.43 -8.93
N SER A 226 -8.05 7.24 -9.90
CA SER A 226 -8.13 8.71 -9.82
C SER A 226 -9.45 9.27 -10.36
N LEU A 227 -10.15 8.53 -11.21
CA LEU A 227 -11.32 8.97 -11.98
C LEU A 227 -11.06 10.19 -12.89
N THR A 228 -9.79 10.58 -13.09
CA THR A 228 -9.41 11.63 -14.05
C THR A 228 -9.44 11.14 -15.50
N GLY A 229 -9.54 9.82 -15.68
CA GLY A 229 -9.62 9.13 -16.96
C GLY A 229 -9.86 7.64 -16.73
N ASP A 230 -9.60 6.86 -17.76
CA ASP A 230 -9.72 5.41 -17.70
C ASP A 230 -8.72 4.81 -16.72
N PHE A 231 -9.09 3.70 -16.12
CA PHE A 231 -8.21 2.95 -15.24
C PHE A 231 -8.30 1.46 -15.49
N LYS A 232 -7.19 0.77 -15.27
CA LYS A 232 -7.10 -0.68 -15.44
C LYS A 232 -7.13 -1.35 -14.08
N VAL A 233 -7.85 -2.46 -14.01
CA VAL A 233 -7.91 -3.35 -12.84
C VAL A 233 -7.54 -4.76 -13.25
N THR A 234 -6.63 -5.38 -12.49
CA THR A 234 -6.26 -6.79 -12.60
C THR A 234 -6.52 -7.48 -11.26
N THR A 235 -7.28 -8.56 -11.26
CA THR A 235 -7.62 -9.34 -10.07
C THR A 235 -7.27 -10.81 -10.28
N ASN A 236 -7.54 -11.67 -9.29
CA ASN A 236 -7.48 -13.13 -9.46
C ASN A 236 -8.42 -13.64 -10.58
N ASN A 237 -9.50 -12.90 -10.89
CA ASN A 237 -10.60 -13.37 -11.71
C ASN A 237 -10.68 -12.72 -13.09
N TYR A 238 -10.21 -11.47 -13.21
CA TYR A 238 -10.31 -10.71 -14.46
C TYR A 238 -9.23 -9.64 -14.57
N GLU A 239 -9.04 -9.18 -15.81
CA GLU A 239 -8.29 -7.99 -16.17
C GLU A 239 -9.16 -7.14 -17.09
N ARG A 240 -9.39 -5.87 -16.72
CA ARG A 240 -10.30 -4.98 -17.46
C ARG A 240 -9.89 -3.52 -17.32
N ILE A 241 -10.13 -2.75 -18.38
CA ILE A 241 -10.14 -1.28 -18.36
C ILE A 241 -11.57 -0.83 -18.07
N PHE A 242 -11.71 0.11 -17.18
CA PHE A 242 -12.97 0.74 -16.79
C PHE A 242 -12.97 2.20 -17.21
N HIS A 243 -14.11 2.66 -17.71
CA HIS A 243 -14.42 4.07 -17.88
C HIS A 243 -15.22 4.53 -16.66
N PRO A 244 -14.86 5.64 -16.01
CA PRO A 244 -15.56 6.10 -14.80
C PRO A 244 -17.08 6.18 -14.97
N GLN A 245 -17.56 6.66 -16.14
CA GLN A 245 -18.98 6.82 -16.43
C GLN A 245 -19.73 5.48 -16.48
N ASP A 246 -19.08 4.36 -16.85
CA ASP A 246 -19.70 3.03 -16.86
C ASP A 246 -20.06 2.58 -15.43
N LEU A 247 -19.41 3.16 -14.43
CA LEU A 247 -19.66 2.92 -13.00
C LEU A 247 -20.50 4.00 -12.33
N GLY A 248 -21.00 4.96 -13.09
CA GLY A 248 -21.81 6.08 -12.61
C GLY A 248 -21.00 7.22 -11.98
N PHE A 249 -19.68 7.24 -12.15
CA PHE A 249 -18.82 8.34 -11.72
C PHE A 249 -18.65 9.41 -12.81
N GLN A 250 -18.34 10.63 -12.39
CA GLN A 250 -17.96 11.69 -13.32
C GLN A 250 -16.44 11.66 -13.56
N ILE A 251 -15.99 12.20 -14.68
CA ILE A 251 -14.57 12.51 -14.90
C ILE A 251 -14.19 13.67 -13.98
N ILE A 252 -13.17 13.47 -13.16
CA ILE A 252 -12.72 14.42 -12.14
C ILE A 252 -11.53 15.23 -12.71
N LYS A 253 -11.44 16.48 -12.31
CA LYS A 253 -10.28 17.30 -12.66
C LYS A 253 -9.10 16.98 -11.72
N PRO A 254 -7.85 16.88 -12.24
CA PRO A 254 -6.67 16.61 -11.42
C PRO A 254 -6.51 17.54 -10.22
N GLU A 255 -6.94 18.80 -10.35
CA GLU A 255 -6.84 19.81 -9.29
C GLU A 255 -7.69 19.48 -8.05
N GLU A 256 -8.77 18.70 -8.22
CA GLU A 256 -9.61 18.25 -7.10
C GLU A 256 -8.92 17.20 -6.23
N LEU A 257 -7.88 16.53 -6.74
CA LEU A 257 -7.18 15.43 -6.08
C LEU A 257 -5.93 15.86 -5.32
N VAL A 258 -5.49 17.11 -5.47
CA VAL A 258 -4.25 17.62 -4.87
C VAL A 258 -4.34 17.62 -3.34
N ALA A 259 -3.28 17.16 -2.67
CA ALA A 259 -3.20 17.07 -1.20
C ALA A 259 -3.15 18.43 -0.48
N GLY A 260 -3.06 19.54 -1.22
CA GLY A 260 -2.73 20.83 -0.66
C GLY A 260 -1.22 21.06 -0.52
N ALA A 261 -0.83 22.19 0.07
CA ALA A 261 0.57 22.59 0.22
C ALA A 261 1.18 22.16 1.58
N THR A 262 0.36 21.81 2.55
CA THR A 262 0.76 21.50 3.93
C THR A 262 0.13 20.19 4.41
N GLU A 263 0.71 19.60 5.47
CA GLU A 263 0.13 18.43 6.14
C GLU A 263 -1.23 18.76 6.76
N ASP A 264 -1.43 19.99 7.25
CA ASP A 264 -2.70 20.45 7.80
C ASP A 264 -3.81 20.46 6.73
N GLU A 265 -3.52 20.96 5.53
CA GLU A 265 -4.46 20.94 4.41
C GLU A 265 -4.80 19.50 3.99
N ALA A 266 -3.81 18.63 3.92
CA ALA A 266 -4.04 17.22 3.61
C ALA A 266 -4.93 16.53 4.67
N ALA A 267 -4.72 16.83 5.95
CA ALA A 267 -5.55 16.33 7.04
C ALA A 267 -6.98 16.87 6.98
N GLN A 268 -7.16 18.16 6.65
CA GLN A 268 -8.48 18.76 6.45
C GLN A 268 -9.26 18.10 5.30
N ILE A 269 -8.59 17.75 4.20
CA ILE A 269 -9.24 17.02 3.10
C ILE A 269 -9.67 15.63 3.58
N PHE A 270 -8.80 14.89 4.27
CA PHE A 270 -9.11 13.60 4.85
C PHE A 270 -10.36 13.68 5.77
N ASP A 271 -10.40 14.64 6.70
CA ASP A 271 -11.53 14.85 7.60
C ASP A 271 -12.80 15.18 6.84
N SER A 272 -12.72 16.09 5.84
CA SER A 272 -13.88 16.52 5.07
C SER A 272 -14.54 15.36 4.30
N VAL A 273 -13.76 14.40 3.80
CA VAL A 273 -14.29 13.20 3.16
C VAL A 273 -15.03 12.31 4.15
N LEU A 274 -14.43 12.03 5.32
CA LEU A 274 -15.06 11.21 6.36
C LEU A 274 -16.31 11.87 6.94
N GLU A 275 -16.35 13.20 6.98
CA GLU A 275 -17.50 14.01 7.43
C GLU A 275 -18.55 14.22 6.33
N ASN A 276 -18.32 13.68 5.12
CA ASN A 276 -19.18 13.87 3.96
C ASN A 276 -19.42 15.36 3.59
N ARG A 277 -18.37 16.19 3.72
CA ARG A 277 -18.39 17.65 3.45
C ARG A 277 -17.31 18.08 2.45
N CYS A 278 -16.72 17.12 1.74
CA CYS A 278 -15.67 17.33 0.75
C CYS A 278 -16.23 17.72 -0.63
N LEU A 279 -15.32 18.01 -1.56
CA LEU A 279 -15.70 18.14 -2.96
C LEU A 279 -16.25 16.81 -3.49
N PRO A 280 -17.24 16.85 -4.40
CA PRO A 280 -17.81 15.62 -4.99
C PRO A 280 -16.76 14.66 -5.54
N GLY A 281 -15.77 15.17 -6.28
CA GLY A 281 -14.70 14.35 -6.85
C GLY A 281 -13.85 13.65 -5.80
N GLN A 282 -13.54 14.30 -4.67
CA GLN A 282 -12.82 13.70 -3.56
C GLN A 282 -13.58 12.53 -2.94
N LYS A 283 -14.89 12.66 -2.79
CA LYS A 283 -15.75 11.57 -2.34
C LYS A 283 -15.75 10.41 -3.33
N GLU A 284 -15.95 10.70 -4.62
CA GLU A 284 -16.07 9.68 -5.67
C GLU A 284 -14.79 8.83 -5.82
N VAL A 285 -13.59 9.43 -5.79
CA VAL A 285 -12.36 8.65 -5.85
C VAL A 285 -12.18 7.73 -4.65
N VAL A 286 -12.54 8.18 -3.45
CA VAL A 286 -12.49 7.34 -2.25
C VAL A 286 -13.50 6.19 -2.36
N LEU A 287 -14.72 6.46 -2.85
CA LEU A 287 -15.73 5.43 -3.10
C LEU A 287 -15.24 4.38 -4.09
N ALA A 288 -14.63 4.80 -5.22
CA ALA A 288 -14.11 3.89 -6.22
C ALA A 288 -13.01 2.96 -5.62
N ASN A 289 -12.01 3.52 -4.95
CA ASN A 289 -10.95 2.73 -4.35
C ASN A 289 -11.47 1.79 -3.25
N ALA A 290 -12.39 2.26 -2.39
CA ALA A 290 -13.01 1.43 -1.37
C ALA A 290 -13.85 0.30 -1.98
N ALA A 291 -14.61 0.58 -3.04
CA ALA A 291 -15.46 -0.42 -3.71
C ALA A 291 -14.64 -1.57 -4.31
N PHE A 292 -13.55 -1.27 -5.03
CA PHE A 292 -12.70 -2.33 -5.56
C PHE A 292 -11.99 -3.13 -4.46
N ALA A 293 -11.65 -2.51 -3.33
CA ALA A 293 -11.14 -3.23 -2.16
C ALA A 293 -12.19 -4.16 -1.54
N ILE A 294 -13.45 -3.70 -1.42
CA ILE A 294 -14.57 -4.52 -0.96
C ILE A 294 -14.81 -5.70 -1.92
N GLN A 295 -14.74 -5.46 -3.24
CA GLN A 295 -14.90 -6.52 -4.23
C GLN A 295 -13.83 -7.62 -4.09
N VAL A 296 -12.57 -7.25 -3.77
CA VAL A 296 -11.50 -8.21 -3.46
C VAL A 296 -11.83 -9.02 -2.19
N LEU A 297 -12.28 -8.34 -1.13
CA LEU A 297 -12.69 -8.99 0.11
C LEU A 297 -13.84 -10.00 -0.11
N GLU A 298 -14.78 -9.67 -0.97
CA GLU A 298 -15.93 -10.49 -1.37
C GLU A 298 -15.59 -11.54 -2.46
N ARG A 299 -14.31 -11.63 -2.89
CA ARG A 299 -13.87 -12.56 -3.95
C ARG A 299 -14.67 -12.42 -5.26
N GLY A 300 -15.13 -11.22 -5.56
CA GLY A 300 -15.96 -10.96 -6.73
C GLY A 300 -17.39 -11.51 -6.64
N GLN A 301 -17.87 -11.92 -5.46
CA GLN A 301 -19.25 -12.41 -5.28
C GLN A 301 -20.28 -11.28 -5.35
N LYS A 302 -19.88 -10.04 -5.04
CA LYS A 302 -20.69 -8.83 -5.24
C LYS A 302 -20.28 -8.13 -6.53
N SER A 303 -21.23 -7.54 -7.22
CA SER A 303 -20.95 -6.66 -8.36
C SER A 303 -20.19 -5.41 -7.88
N ILE A 304 -19.53 -4.71 -8.79
CA ILE A 304 -18.82 -3.48 -8.41
C ILE A 304 -19.81 -2.37 -8.03
N GLU A 305 -20.99 -2.34 -8.64
CA GLU A 305 -22.06 -1.41 -8.29
C GLU A 305 -22.58 -1.62 -6.86
N GLU A 306 -22.75 -2.88 -6.44
CA GLU A 306 -23.07 -3.21 -5.04
C GLU A 306 -21.98 -2.76 -4.09
N CYS A 307 -20.71 -2.97 -4.45
CA CYS A 307 -19.57 -2.52 -3.63
C CYS A 307 -19.50 -0.99 -3.53
N ILE A 308 -19.80 -0.26 -4.61
CA ILE A 308 -19.91 1.21 -4.62
C ILE A 308 -21.03 1.67 -3.68
N ALA A 309 -22.19 1.01 -3.72
CA ALA A 309 -23.31 1.33 -2.83
C ALA A 309 -22.94 1.10 -1.34
N ILE A 310 -22.24 0.01 -1.02
CA ILE A 310 -21.75 -0.30 0.33
C ILE A 310 -20.76 0.77 0.81
N ALA A 311 -19.79 1.15 -0.02
CA ALA A 311 -18.83 2.20 0.30
C ALA A 311 -19.52 3.56 0.52
N ARG A 312 -20.49 3.90 -0.33
CA ARG A 312 -21.28 5.13 -0.25
C ARG A 312 -22.06 5.20 1.06
N GLU A 313 -22.76 4.13 1.41
CA GLU A 313 -23.51 4.03 2.67
C GLU A 313 -22.59 4.24 3.89
N SER A 314 -21.35 3.71 3.86
CA SER A 314 -20.38 3.89 4.94
C SER A 314 -20.04 5.37 5.20
N ILE A 315 -19.91 6.18 4.15
CA ILE A 315 -19.68 7.63 4.29
C ILE A 315 -20.97 8.33 4.69
N GLU A 316 -22.07 8.13 3.97
CA GLU A 316 -23.31 8.89 4.09
C GLU A 316 -24.03 8.64 5.42
N SER A 317 -23.95 7.43 5.97
CA SER A 317 -24.45 7.12 7.31
C SER A 317 -23.54 7.64 8.44
N GLY A 318 -22.35 8.14 8.11
CA GLY A 318 -21.32 8.53 9.07
C GLY A 318 -20.57 7.35 9.73
N ALA A 319 -20.73 6.13 9.23
CA ALA A 319 -20.04 4.95 9.79
C ALA A 319 -18.53 5.06 9.66
N ALA A 320 -18.01 5.51 8.51
CA ALA A 320 -16.58 5.75 8.30
C ALA A 320 -16.02 6.76 9.33
N LEU A 321 -16.71 7.86 9.59
CA LEU A 321 -16.31 8.85 10.58
C LEU A 321 -16.33 8.27 12.01
N ARG A 322 -17.37 7.51 12.37
CA ARG A 322 -17.42 6.85 13.70
C ARG A 322 -16.27 5.87 13.87
N THR A 323 -15.95 5.11 12.83
CA THR A 323 -14.80 4.21 12.81
C THR A 323 -13.48 4.94 13.03
N PHE A 324 -13.26 6.06 12.34
CA PHE A 324 -12.06 6.87 12.53
C PHE A 324 -11.98 7.43 13.97
N LYS A 325 -13.05 7.98 14.49
CA LYS A 325 -13.08 8.49 15.88
C LYS A 325 -12.77 7.40 16.89
N LYS A 326 -13.35 6.21 16.71
CA LYS A 326 -13.07 5.06 17.60
C LYS A 326 -11.61 4.59 17.47
N PHE A 327 -11.06 4.56 16.25
CA PHE A 327 -9.66 4.25 16.00
C PHE A 327 -8.73 5.26 16.69
N ALA A 328 -9.01 6.56 16.59
CA ALA A 328 -8.25 7.60 17.27
C ALA A 328 -8.30 7.46 18.79
N GLU A 329 -9.48 7.23 19.38
CA GLU A 329 -9.64 6.98 20.82
C GLU A 329 -8.79 5.80 21.32
N LEU A 330 -8.73 4.71 20.55
CA LEU A 330 -8.00 3.50 20.94
C LEU A 330 -6.47 3.63 20.81
N ASN A 331 -5.99 4.56 19.99
CA ASN A 331 -4.59 4.64 19.58
C ASN A 331 -3.90 6.00 19.91
N SER A 332 -4.56 6.88 20.66
CA SER A 332 -3.98 8.16 21.13
C SER A 332 -2.97 7.98 22.27
#